data_00de0193a78c535a8be20d07d37e9f35
#
_entry.id   00de0193a78c535a8be20d07d37e9f35
#
_cell.length_a   1.000
_cell.length_b   1.000
_cell.length_c   1.000
_cell.angle_alpha   90.00
_cell.angle_beta   90.00
_cell.angle_gamma   90.00
#
_symmetry.space_group_name_H-M   'P 1'
#
loop_
_entity.id
_entity.type
_entity.pdbx_description
1 polymer ?
#
loop_
_entity_poly.entity_id
_entity_poly.type
_entity_poly.pdbx_seq_one_letter_code
_entity_poly.pdbx_strand_id
1 'polypeptide(L)'
;WKKQVYTGEDYLQKMLSDHKGDVVILAGNNQKKTRYIIESIKAGYNVLADKPLAINSQDFQLLTEAYLLAQQKGLLLYDLMTERYDILNIIEKELLHQTELFGELQKGSPDNPSVIMESVHHFFKKVSGKPLVRPAWYYDIAQQGEGIADVTTHLIDLINWQCFPDEAIHYQSDVKVLSAKHWPTPI
;
A
#
# COMPACT_ATOMS: atom_id res chain seq x y z
N TRP A 1 5.77 3.73 -29.07
CA TRP A 1 6.18 3.08 -27.83
C TRP A 1 7.68 3.20 -27.58
N LYS A 2 8.54 2.59 -28.42
CA LYS A 2 10.01 2.59 -28.21
C LYS A 2 10.66 3.96 -28.06
N LYS A 3 10.09 5.02 -28.61
CA LYS A 3 10.59 6.39 -28.48
C LYS A 3 10.24 7.08 -27.15
N GLN A 4 9.39 6.44 -26.31
CA GLN A 4 8.92 6.98 -25.03
C GLN A 4 9.39 6.15 -23.83
N VAL A 5 10.31 5.20 -24.05
CA VAL A 5 10.86 4.36 -22.97
C VAL A 5 12.22 4.92 -22.56
N TYR A 6 12.30 5.34 -21.31
CA TYR A 6 13.56 5.75 -20.69
C TYR A 6 14.28 4.52 -20.15
N THR A 7 15.53 4.35 -20.53
CA THR A 7 16.39 3.24 -20.09
C THR A 7 17.78 3.77 -19.68
N GLY A 8 18.55 2.93 -18.99
CA GLY A 8 19.86 3.31 -18.46
C GLY A 8 19.75 3.76 -17.00
N GLU A 9 20.89 4.06 -16.39
CA GLU A 9 20.95 4.43 -14.96
C GLU A 9 20.28 5.79 -14.65
N ASP A 10 20.18 6.65 -15.63
CA ASP A 10 19.63 8.01 -15.56
C ASP A 10 18.15 8.11 -16.02
N TYR A 11 17.47 6.96 -16.17
CA TYR A 11 16.09 6.92 -16.69
C TYR A 11 15.11 7.82 -15.91
N LEU A 12 15.24 7.85 -14.58
CA LEU A 12 14.38 8.66 -13.73
C LEU A 12 14.59 10.15 -13.99
N GLN A 13 15.83 10.61 -13.99
CA GLN A 13 16.18 12.01 -14.24
C GLN A 13 15.71 12.48 -15.62
N LYS A 14 15.89 11.65 -16.63
CA LYS A 14 15.39 11.92 -17.99
C LYS A 14 13.88 12.04 -18.02
N MET A 15 13.15 11.11 -17.40
CA MET A 15 11.70 11.13 -17.32
C MET A 15 11.21 12.40 -16.60
N LEU A 16 11.81 12.73 -15.46
CA LEU A 16 11.43 13.90 -14.67
C LEU A 16 11.72 15.21 -15.40
N SER A 17 12.86 15.31 -16.11
CA SER A 17 13.23 16.52 -16.86
C SER A 17 12.40 16.73 -18.13
N ASP A 18 12.03 15.66 -18.83
CA ASP A 18 11.21 15.73 -20.04
C ASP A 18 9.77 16.19 -19.76
N HIS A 19 9.27 15.95 -18.59
CA HIS A 19 7.96 16.35 -18.06
C HIS A 19 6.80 16.17 -19.09
N LYS A 20 6.70 14.96 -19.66
CA LYS A 20 5.74 14.65 -20.74
C LYS A 20 4.34 14.27 -20.27
N GLY A 21 4.05 14.39 -19.01
CA GLY A 21 2.75 14.07 -18.43
C GLY A 21 2.60 14.71 -17.06
N ASP A 22 1.43 14.59 -16.47
CA ASP A 22 1.10 15.22 -15.19
C ASP A 22 1.04 14.22 -14.05
N VAL A 23 1.08 12.92 -14.34
CA VAL A 23 0.91 11.83 -13.37
C VAL A 23 1.97 10.76 -13.58
N VAL A 24 2.60 10.37 -12.48
CA VAL A 24 3.49 9.19 -12.41
C VAL A 24 2.76 8.06 -11.70
N ILE A 25 2.71 6.89 -12.34
CA ILE A 25 2.15 5.67 -11.75
C ILE A 25 3.32 4.74 -11.38
N LEU A 26 3.39 4.35 -10.10
CA LEU A 26 4.43 3.48 -9.55
C LEU A 26 3.84 2.12 -9.19
N ALA A 27 4.15 1.11 -9.99
CA ALA A 27 3.68 -0.27 -9.81
C ALA A 27 4.82 -1.27 -10.06
N GLY A 28 5.87 -1.19 -9.27
CA GLY A 28 7.07 -2.01 -9.46
C GLY A 28 7.72 -2.44 -8.15
N ASN A 29 9.01 -2.73 -8.21
CA ASN A 29 9.82 -3.07 -7.05
C ASN A 29 9.74 -2.00 -5.96
N ASN A 30 9.58 -2.43 -4.70
CA ASN A 30 9.30 -1.53 -3.59
C ASN A 30 10.54 -0.83 -3.02
N GLN A 31 11.73 -1.40 -3.24
CA GLN A 31 12.99 -0.93 -2.63
C GLN A 31 13.28 0.57 -2.83
N LYS A 32 12.96 1.09 -4.01
CA LYS A 32 13.22 2.50 -4.36
C LYS A 32 11.95 3.31 -4.53
N LYS A 33 10.79 2.73 -4.24
CA LYS A 33 9.49 3.34 -4.54
C LYS A 33 9.31 4.69 -3.83
N THR A 34 9.60 4.76 -2.54
CA THR A 34 9.46 6.00 -1.76
C THR A 34 10.36 7.11 -2.31
N ARG A 35 11.58 6.77 -2.75
CA ARG A 35 12.45 7.72 -3.43
C ARG A 35 11.83 8.20 -4.74
N TYR A 36 11.25 7.31 -5.54
CA TYR A 36 10.57 7.72 -6.79
C TYR A 36 9.37 8.62 -6.53
N ILE A 37 8.63 8.37 -5.44
CA ILE A 37 7.52 9.21 -5.00
C ILE A 37 8.02 10.63 -4.74
N ILE A 38 8.97 10.81 -3.83
CA ILE A 38 9.41 12.16 -3.45
C ILE A 38 10.08 12.93 -4.59
N GLU A 39 10.89 12.24 -5.43
CA GLU A 39 11.51 12.88 -6.59
C GLU A 39 10.47 13.33 -7.64
N SER A 40 9.42 12.53 -7.84
CA SER A 40 8.31 12.90 -8.72
C SER A 40 7.53 14.11 -8.18
N ILE A 41 7.21 14.14 -6.88
CA ILE A 41 6.57 15.28 -6.23
C ILE A 41 7.44 16.55 -6.31
N LYS A 42 8.76 16.42 -6.07
CA LYS A 42 9.70 17.55 -6.23
C LYS A 42 9.66 18.12 -7.64
N ALA A 43 9.58 17.27 -8.64
CA ALA A 43 9.50 17.65 -10.04
C ALA A 43 8.12 18.15 -10.51
N GLY A 44 7.11 18.15 -9.65
CA GLY A 44 5.78 18.70 -9.95
C GLY A 44 4.77 17.70 -10.51
N TYR A 45 5.02 16.40 -10.35
CA TYR A 45 4.08 15.36 -10.77
C TYR A 45 3.09 15.00 -9.67
N ASN A 46 1.86 14.70 -10.05
CA ASN A 46 0.96 13.90 -9.24
C ASN A 46 1.44 12.44 -9.21
N VAL A 47 1.26 11.75 -8.12
CA VAL A 47 1.75 10.37 -7.96
C VAL A 47 0.62 9.44 -7.55
N LEU A 48 0.47 8.34 -8.28
CA LEU A 48 -0.35 7.19 -7.91
C LEU A 48 0.60 6.00 -7.67
N ALA A 49 0.67 5.52 -6.46
CA ALA A 49 1.61 4.46 -6.11
C ALA A 49 0.89 3.21 -5.61
N ASP A 50 1.26 2.05 -6.17
CA ASP A 50 0.82 0.75 -5.67
C ASP A 50 1.43 0.47 -4.29
N LYS A 51 0.72 -0.25 -3.47
CA LYS A 51 1.15 -0.68 -2.13
C LYS A 51 2.35 -1.67 -2.18
N PRO A 52 3.17 -1.74 -1.13
CA PRO A 52 3.35 -0.76 -0.08
C PRO A 52 4.13 0.46 -0.59
N LEU A 53 3.82 1.63 -0.03
CA LEU A 53 4.52 2.86 -0.39
C LEU A 53 5.88 2.98 0.29
N ALA A 54 6.03 2.31 1.43
CA ALA A 54 7.26 2.22 2.21
C ALA A 54 7.41 0.81 2.77
N ILE A 55 8.65 0.30 2.89
CA ILE A 55 8.95 -1.05 3.38
C ILE A 55 9.82 -1.07 4.64
N ASN A 56 10.24 0.08 5.12
CA ASN A 56 11.04 0.23 6.33
C ASN A 56 10.79 1.61 6.98
N SER A 57 11.30 1.81 8.18
CA SER A 57 11.09 3.04 8.96
C SER A 57 11.70 4.29 8.31
N GLN A 58 12.81 4.17 7.59
CA GLN A 58 13.45 5.29 6.91
C GLN A 58 12.61 5.74 5.71
N ASP A 59 12.13 4.80 4.91
CA ASP A 59 11.23 5.08 3.81
C ASP A 59 9.90 5.66 4.31
N PHE A 60 9.40 5.22 5.47
CA PHE A 60 8.19 5.78 6.07
C PHE A 60 8.36 7.25 6.45
N GLN A 61 9.51 7.64 7.00
CA GLN A 61 9.81 9.05 7.27
C GLN A 61 9.84 9.87 5.98
N LEU A 62 10.55 9.36 4.96
CA LEU A 62 10.60 10.00 3.65
C LEU A 62 9.23 10.11 2.98
N LEU A 63 8.37 9.11 3.15
CA LEU A 63 6.99 9.13 2.68
C LEU A 63 6.16 10.23 3.37
N THR A 64 6.34 10.41 4.68
CA THR A 64 5.69 11.49 5.43
C THR A 64 6.09 12.86 4.88
N GLU A 65 7.38 13.05 4.61
CA GLU A 65 7.88 14.27 3.96
C GLU A 65 7.27 14.48 2.56
N ALA A 66 7.13 13.39 1.80
CA ALA A 66 6.54 13.45 0.46
C ALA A 66 5.07 13.88 0.49
N TYR A 67 4.27 13.40 1.44
CA TYR A 67 2.89 13.84 1.64
C TYR A 67 2.79 15.33 1.98
N LEU A 68 3.62 15.80 2.91
CA LEU A 68 3.66 17.22 3.28
C LEU A 68 4.06 18.10 2.09
N LEU A 69 5.04 17.67 1.32
CA LEU A 69 5.49 18.39 0.14
C LEU A 69 4.42 18.39 -0.98
N ALA A 70 3.73 17.27 -1.18
CA ALA A 70 2.63 17.18 -2.13
C ALA A 70 1.52 18.16 -1.76
N GLN A 71 1.12 18.20 -0.49
CA GLN A 71 0.12 19.14 0.02
C GLN A 71 0.55 20.61 -0.20
N GLN A 72 1.80 20.95 0.12
CA GLN A 72 2.33 22.31 -0.09
C GLN A 72 2.32 22.74 -1.55
N LYS A 73 2.54 21.81 -2.47
CA LYS A 73 2.56 22.05 -3.92
C LYS A 73 1.19 21.93 -4.58
N GLY A 74 0.14 21.53 -3.86
CA GLY A 74 -1.17 21.24 -4.44
C GLY A 74 -1.17 20.04 -5.37
N LEU A 75 -0.29 19.05 -5.12
CA LEU A 75 -0.15 17.84 -5.91
C LEU A 75 -0.85 16.66 -5.21
N LEU A 76 -1.34 15.72 -6.00
CA LEU A 76 -1.91 14.49 -5.49
C LEU A 76 -0.78 13.46 -5.24
N LEU A 77 -0.76 12.89 -4.04
CA LEU A 77 -0.07 11.65 -3.72
C LEU A 77 -1.09 10.68 -3.18
N TYR A 78 -1.35 9.59 -3.90
CA TYR A 78 -2.42 8.65 -3.58
C TYR A 78 -1.93 7.21 -3.65
N ASP A 79 -2.34 6.40 -2.68
CA ASP A 79 -2.13 4.95 -2.71
C ASP A 79 -3.19 4.25 -3.58
N LEU A 80 -2.79 3.19 -4.25
CA LEU A 80 -3.69 2.38 -5.08
C LEU A 80 -4.13 1.13 -4.30
N MET A 81 -4.88 1.34 -3.21
CA MET A 81 -5.47 0.26 -2.40
C MET A 81 -6.73 -0.27 -3.08
N THR A 82 -6.55 -1.27 -3.92
CA THR A 82 -7.59 -1.77 -4.84
C THR A 82 -8.74 -2.49 -4.15
N GLU A 83 -8.51 -3.09 -2.99
CA GLU A 83 -9.49 -3.87 -2.25
C GLU A 83 -10.69 -3.04 -1.79
N ARG A 84 -10.52 -1.74 -1.55
CA ARG A 84 -11.64 -0.83 -1.23
C ARG A 84 -12.67 -0.70 -2.36
N TYR A 85 -12.28 -1.06 -3.60
CA TYR A 85 -13.15 -0.99 -4.78
C TYR A 85 -13.76 -2.35 -5.16
N ASP A 86 -13.43 -3.42 -4.42
CA ASP A 86 -14.12 -4.70 -4.56
C ASP A 86 -15.55 -4.58 -4.04
N ILE A 87 -16.50 -5.05 -4.87
CA ILE A 87 -17.94 -4.91 -4.55
C ILE A 87 -18.32 -5.61 -3.24
N LEU A 88 -17.66 -6.73 -2.90
CA LEU A 88 -17.94 -7.45 -1.67
C LEU A 88 -17.48 -6.64 -0.46
N ASN A 89 -16.31 -6.02 -0.51
CA ASN A 89 -15.80 -5.15 0.55
C ASN A 89 -16.66 -3.89 0.73
N ILE A 90 -17.18 -3.33 -0.38
CA ILE A 90 -18.13 -2.20 -0.32
C ILE A 90 -19.42 -2.61 0.37
N ILE A 91 -19.99 -3.76 -0.02
CA ILE A 91 -21.23 -4.27 0.60
C ILE A 91 -20.98 -4.59 2.08
N GLU A 92 -19.86 -5.22 2.43
CA GLU A 92 -19.50 -5.51 3.82
C GLU A 92 -19.45 -4.22 4.65
N LYS A 93 -18.79 -3.18 4.16
CA LYS A 93 -18.74 -1.87 4.82
C LYS A 93 -20.15 -1.30 5.05
N GLU A 94 -20.99 -1.30 4.03
CA GLU A 94 -22.36 -0.80 4.15
C GLU A 94 -23.19 -1.59 5.16
N LEU A 95 -23.02 -2.93 5.20
CA LEU A 95 -23.71 -3.79 6.16
C LEU A 95 -23.23 -3.56 7.60
N LEU A 96 -21.93 -3.38 7.82
CA LEU A 96 -21.37 -3.10 9.15
C LEU A 96 -21.98 -1.82 9.79
N HIS A 97 -22.43 -0.88 8.97
CA HIS A 97 -23.04 0.36 9.45
C HIS A 97 -24.58 0.32 9.53
N GLN A 98 -25.19 -0.84 9.28
CA GLN A 98 -26.64 -1.04 9.50
C GLN A 98 -26.92 -1.44 10.97
N THR A 99 -26.75 -0.49 11.87
CA THR A 99 -26.81 -0.73 13.32
C THR A 99 -28.15 -1.25 13.81
N GLU A 100 -29.25 -0.93 13.12
CA GLU A 100 -30.59 -1.46 13.41
C GLU A 100 -30.69 -2.97 13.17
N LEU A 101 -29.86 -3.52 12.24
CA LEU A 101 -29.89 -4.95 11.89
C LEU A 101 -28.79 -5.74 12.60
N PHE A 102 -27.60 -5.18 12.69
CA PHE A 102 -26.41 -5.91 13.14
C PHE A 102 -25.85 -5.39 14.48
N GLY A 103 -26.39 -4.29 15.01
CA GLY A 103 -25.87 -3.63 16.19
C GLY A 103 -24.63 -2.81 15.89
N GLU A 104 -23.98 -2.31 16.94
CA GLU A 104 -22.75 -1.52 16.83
C GLU A 104 -21.51 -2.42 16.97
N LEU A 105 -20.39 -1.99 16.37
CA LEU A 105 -19.10 -2.63 16.55
C LEU A 105 -18.75 -2.67 18.04
N GLN A 106 -18.61 -3.87 18.58
CA GLN A 106 -18.31 -4.05 19.99
C GLN A 106 -16.84 -3.76 20.28
N LYS A 107 -16.56 -3.23 21.47
CA LYS A 107 -15.18 -3.07 21.93
C LYS A 107 -14.59 -4.43 22.28
N GLY A 108 -13.53 -4.83 21.61
CA GLY A 108 -12.83 -6.07 21.84
C GLY A 108 -11.75 -6.01 22.92
N SER A 109 -11.12 -7.15 23.14
CA SER A 109 -9.94 -7.31 23.97
C SER A 109 -8.92 -8.20 23.25
N PRO A 110 -7.66 -8.28 23.71
CA PRO A 110 -6.67 -9.21 23.12
C PRO A 110 -7.14 -10.67 23.09
N ASP A 111 -7.90 -11.10 24.09
CA ASP A 111 -8.40 -12.48 24.21
C ASP A 111 -9.75 -12.69 23.51
N ASN A 112 -10.46 -11.60 23.19
CA ASN A 112 -11.73 -11.60 22.48
C ASN A 112 -11.79 -10.41 21.51
N PRO A 113 -11.11 -10.48 20.37
CA PRO A 113 -11.05 -9.38 19.42
C PRO A 113 -12.42 -9.15 18.75
N SER A 114 -12.75 -7.89 18.51
CA SER A 114 -14.00 -7.52 17.81
C SER A 114 -13.94 -7.79 16.31
N VAL A 115 -12.76 -7.73 15.74
CA VAL A 115 -12.53 -7.95 14.30
C VAL A 115 -11.43 -8.99 14.16
N ILE A 116 -11.70 -9.99 13.33
CA ILE A 116 -10.71 -11.00 12.90
C ILE A 116 -10.70 -11.00 11.40
N MET A 117 -9.54 -10.77 10.81
CA MET A 117 -9.32 -10.89 9.38
C MET A 117 -8.24 -11.90 9.10
N GLU A 118 -8.49 -12.78 8.15
CA GLU A 118 -7.55 -13.79 7.69
C GLU A 118 -7.39 -13.69 6.18
N SER A 119 -6.18 -13.89 5.71
CA SER A 119 -5.89 -13.99 4.28
C SER A 119 -4.94 -15.14 4.01
N VAL A 120 -5.22 -15.89 2.97
CA VAL A 120 -4.32 -16.93 2.46
C VAL A 120 -3.67 -16.45 1.18
N HIS A 121 -2.36 -16.23 1.23
CA HIS A 121 -1.60 -15.84 0.05
C HIS A 121 -1.01 -17.08 -0.62
N HIS A 122 -1.62 -17.48 -1.73
CA HIS A 122 -1.18 -18.68 -2.43
C HIS A 122 0.16 -18.47 -3.15
N PHE A 123 1.12 -19.38 -2.93
CA PHE A 123 2.40 -19.39 -3.65
C PHE A 123 2.23 -19.70 -5.14
N PHE A 124 1.22 -20.51 -5.46
CA PHE A 124 0.92 -20.87 -6.82
C PHE A 124 -0.44 -20.31 -7.26
N LYS A 125 -0.43 -19.56 -8.33
CA LYS A 125 -1.65 -19.12 -9.01
C LYS A 125 -1.43 -19.02 -10.52
N LYS A 126 -2.51 -19.10 -11.26
CA LYS A 126 -2.53 -18.84 -12.71
C LYS A 126 -3.10 -17.45 -12.97
N VAL A 127 -2.46 -16.72 -13.85
CA VAL A 127 -2.95 -15.44 -14.38
C VAL A 127 -3.12 -15.60 -15.88
N SER A 128 -4.33 -15.34 -16.38
CA SER A 128 -4.68 -15.56 -17.80
C SER A 128 -4.32 -16.97 -18.29
N GLY A 129 -4.57 -17.99 -17.47
CA GLY A 129 -4.31 -19.40 -17.78
C GLY A 129 -2.85 -19.85 -17.67
N LYS A 130 -1.90 -18.95 -17.41
CA LYS A 130 -0.47 -19.27 -17.27
C LYS A 130 -0.05 -19.24 -15.81
N PRO A 131 0.83 -20.15 -15.35
CA PRO A 131 1.41 -20.06 -14.01
C PRO A 131 2.11 -18.72 -13.82
N LEU A 132 1.82 -18.06 -12.69
CA LEU A 132 2.55 -16.87 -12.30
C LEU A 132 3.90 -17.28 -11.73
N VAL A 133 4.98 -16.90 -12.40
CA VAL A 133 6.35 -17.07 -11.91
C VAL A 133 6.82 -15.73 -11.36
N ARG A 134 7.13 -15.71 -10.07
CA ARG A 134 7.64 -14.50 -9.43
C ARG A 134 9.17 -14.46 -9.57
N PRO A 135 9.75 -13.28 -9.85
CA PRO A 135 11.20 -13.13 -9.90
C PRO A 135 11.82 -13.32 -8.50
N ALA A 136 13.09 -13.72 -8.44
CA ALA A 136 13.79 -14.00 -7.18
C ALA A 136 13.76 -12.81 -6.20
N TRP A 137 13.88 -11.57 -6.68
CA TRP A 137 13.82 -10.37 -5.84
C TRP A 137 12.50 -10.19 -5.09
N TYR A 138 11.43 -10.81 -5.56
CA TYR A 138 10.11 -10.76 -4.88
C TYR A 138 10.14 -11.40 -3.49
N TYR A 139 11.04 -12.37 -3.28
CA TYR A 139 11.24 -13.05 -2.00
C TYR A 139 12.31 -12.39 -1.11
N ASP A 140 12.95 -11.35 -1.61
CA ASP A 140 13.93 -10.57 -0.86
C ASP A 140 13.23 -9.45 -0.09
N ILE A 141 13.20 -9.56 1.23
CA ILE A 141 12.56 -8.57 2.10
C ILE A 141 13.17 -7.17 2.00
N ALA A 142 14.44 -7.08 1.60
CA ALA A 142 15.09 -5.79 1.36
C ALA A 142 14.58 -5.09 0.10
N GLN A 143 13.94 -5.83 -0.81
CA GLN A 143 13.38 -5.31 -2.04
C GLN A 143 11.85 -5.25 -2.04
N GLN A 144 11.21 -6.26 -1.48
CA GLN A 144 9.75 -6.37 -1.48
C GLN A 144 9.12 -5.82 -0.17
N GLY A 145 9.83 -5.91 0.93
CA GLY A 145 9.32 -5.69 2.26
C GLY A 145 8.89 -7.00 2.94
N GLU A 146 8.71 -6.94 4.23
CA GLU A 146 8.16 -8.04 5.04
C GLU A 146 6.73 -8.38 4.59
N GLY A 147 6.29 -9.61 4.82
CA GLY A 147 4.92 -10.04 4.50
C GLY A 147 3.84 -9.17 5.15
N ILE A 148 4.13 -8.58 6.31
CA ILE A 148 3.23 -7.65 6.99
C ILE A 148 3.07 -6.35 6.19
N ALA A 149 4.10 -5.86 5.53
CA ALA A 149 4.05 -4.68 4.69
C ALA A 149 3.45 -4.98 3.30
N ASP A 150 3.73 -6.16 2.74
CA ASP A 150 3.27 -6.52 1.39
C ASP A 150 1.82 -7.04 1.36
N VAL A 151 1.42 -7.88 2.32
CA VAL A 151 0.11 -8.55 2.30
C VAL A 151 -0.82 -8.02 3.39
N THR A 152 -0.36 -7.97 4.64
CA THR A 152 -1.21 -7.57 5.77
C THR A 152 -1.64 -6.11 5.70
N THR A 153 -0.94 -5.30 4.93
CA THR A 153 -1.34 -3.91 4.64
C THR A 153 -2.77 -3.83 4.09
N HIS A 154 -3.19 -4.77 3.24
CA HIS A 154 -4.57 -4.83 2.73
C HIS A 154 -5.60 -5.07 3.84
N LEU A 155 -5.29 -5.97 4.78
CA LEU A 155 -6.21 -6.28 5.89
C LEU A 155 -6.34 -5.10 6.84
N ILE A 156 -5.23 -4.47 7.19
CA ILE A 156 -5.22 -3.29 8.06
C ILE A 156 -5.97 -2.13 7.40
N ASP A 157 -5.75 -1.93 6.12
CA ASP A 157 -6.43 -0.90 5.34
C ASP A 157 -7.94 -1.12 5.30
N LEU A 158 -8.40 -2.35 5.04
CA LEU A 158 -9.82 -2.69 5.03
C LEU A 158 -10.46 -2.49 6.42
N ILE A 159 -9.79 -2.91 7.50
CA ILE A 159 -10.29 -2.69 8.86
C ILE A 159 -10.47 -1.19 9.13
N ASN A 160 -9.46 -0.38 8.82
CA ASN A 160 -9.54 1.06 9.04
C ASN A 160 -10.66 1.68 8.21
N TRP A 161 -10.76 1.33 6.95
CA TRP A 161 -11.74 1.87 6.02
C TRP A 161 -13.18 1.42 6.31
N GLN A 162 -13.36 0.17 6.76
CA GLN A 162 -14.68 -0.41 7.05
C GLN A 162 -15.17 -0.03 8.46
N CYS A 163 -14.30 -0.14 9.47
CA CYS A 163 -14.71 -0.01 10.87
C CYS A 163 -14.62 1.42 11.40
N PHE A 164 -13.76 2.26 10.81
CA PHE A 164 -13.49 3.63 11.26
C PHE A 164 -13.62 4.62 10.09
N PRO A 165 -14.78 4.67 9.41
CA PRO A 165 -14.97 5.59 8.31
C PRO A 165 -14.87 7.03 8.78
N ASP A 166 -14.19 7.86 7.99
CA ASP A 166 -14.01 9.29 8.25
C ASP A 166 -13.19 9.64 9.50
N GLU A 167 -12.58 8.64 10.15
CA GLU A 167 -11.66 8.86 11.27
C GLU A 167 -10.20 8.92 10.80
N ALA A 168 -9.48 9.92 11.27
CA ALA A 168 -8.03 10.00 11.06
C ALA A 168 -7.32 9.11 12.10
N ILE A 169 -6.76 7.99 11.66
CA ILE A 169 -6.01 7.07 12.52
C ILE A 169 -4.58 7.58 12.71
N HIS A 170 -4.22 7.93 13.92
CA HIS A 170 -2.87 8.32 14.30
C HIS A 170 -2.11 7.12 14.83
N TYR A 171 -1.18 6.57 14.04
CA TYR A 171 -0.47 5.33 14.37
C TYR A 171 0.26 5.36 15.72
N GLN A 172 0.68 6.54 16.19
CA GLN A 172 1.39 6.70 17.46
C GLN A 172 0.48 6.60 18.69
N SER A 173 -0.78 7.00 18.59
CA SER A 173 -1.74 7.02 19.70
C SER A 173 -2.80 5.91 19.59
N ASP A 174 -3.22 5.60 18.37
CA ASP A 174 -4.42 4.78 18.14
C ASP A 174 -4.08 3.34 17.78
N VAL A 175 -2.82 3.06 17.41
CA VAL A 175 -2.36 1.73 17.02
C VAL A 175 -1.37 1.16 18.02
N LYS A 176 -1.65 -0.03 18.54
CA LYS A 176 -0.72 -0.77 19.40
C LYS A 176 -0.57 -2.20 18.90
N VAL A 177 0.62 -2.57 18.50
CA VAL A 177 0.96 -3.96 18.17
C VAL A 177 1.18 -4.73 19.47
N LEU A 178 0.31 -5.70 19.77
CA LEU A 178 0.40 -6.53 20.99
C LEU A 178 1.28 -7.75 20.78
N SER A 179 1.24 -8.35 19.60
CA SER A 179 2.06 -9.49 19.24
C SER A 179 2.22 -9.56 17.73
N ALA A 180 3.39 -9.96 17.27
CA ALA A 180 3.66 -10.31 15.87
C ALA A 180 4.55 -11.55 15.84
N LYS A 181 4.22 -12.51 14.98
CA LYS A 181 5.03 -13.69 14.73
C LYS A 181 5.20 -13.87 13.23
N HIS A 182 6.40 -14.19 12.82
CA HIS A 182 6.68 -14.59 11.44
C HIS A 182 7.54 -15.84 11.45
N TRP A 183 7.45 -16.58 10.36
CA TRP A 183 8.28 -17.74 10.13
C TRP A 183 9.11 -17.48 8.89
N PRO A 184 10.45 -17.58 8.97
CA PRO A 184 11.27 -17.44 7.77
C PRO A 184 10.91 -18.54 6.78
N THR A 185 10.66 -18.16 5.54
CA THR A 185 10.49 -19.13 4.47
C THR A 185 11.87 -19.51 3.95
N PRO A 186 12.29 -20.78 4.02
CA PRO A 186 13.53 -21.20 3.36
C PRO A 186 13.39 -20.99 1.87
N ILE A 187 14.35 -20.30 1.29
CA ILE A 187 14.49 -20.09 -0.15
C ILE A 187 15.28 -21.26 -0.74
#